data_300609e1675fcbe80c0347fd7ed2e22f
#
_entry.id   300609e1675fcbe80c0347fd7ed2e22f
#
_cell.length_a   1.000
_cell.length_b   1.000
_cell.length_c   1.000
_cell.angle_alpha   90.00
_cell.angle_beta   90.00
_cell.angle_gamma   90.00
#
_symmetry.space_group_name_H-M   'P 1'
#
loop_
_entity.id
_entity.type
_entity.pdbx_description
1 polymer ?
#
loop_
_entity_poly.entity_id
_entity_poly.type
_entity_poly.pdbx_seq_one_letter_code
_entity_poly.pdbx_strand_id
1 'polypeptide(L)'
;MPKISEATVARHRAAQQRAVLDAARKLIVDGGGKVPTLAEVAADVGLARSSVYLYVSSREDMVVQLLRETIPAWLDELAGQIGRAGTDPADRLAVYVRVTLDLFVEGSHGPLMTAAQAFPGAFADERVQQEHNGLEPALHTLLGDAASLSRPLLDAAIQRGAELVAQSGADVEAVAAVLQRMARASLAGDLEESPVGD
;
A
#
# COMPACT_ATOMS: atom_id res chain seq x y z
N MET A 1 -32.88 -31.26 -7.23
CA MET A 1 -31.97 -30.17 -7.57
C MET A 1 -31.25 -29.73 -6.31
N PRO A 2 -29.90 -29.69 -6.26
CA PRO A 2 -29.20 -29.21 -5.07
C PRO A 2 -29.51 -27.74 -4.87
N LYS A 3 -30.00 -27.34 -3.69
CA LYS A 3 -30.17 -25.95 -3.29
C LYS A 3 -28.77 -25.35 -3.16
N ILE A 4 -28.40 -24.42 -4.06
CA ILE A 4 -27.22 -23.59 -3.89
C ILE A 4 -27.46 -22.76 -2.63
N SER A 5 -26.66 -22.97 -1.58
CA SER A 5 -26.81 -22.21 -0.33
C SER A 5 -26.39 -20.75 -0.56
N GLU A 6 -27.01 -19.79 0.14
CA GLU A 6 -26.66 -18.36 0.09
C GLU A 6 -25.15 -18.14 0.34
N ALA A 7 -24.56 -18.93 1.24
CA ALA A 7 -23.12 -18.91 1.51
C ALA A 7 -22.26 -19.32 0.30
N THR A 8 -22.77 -20.17 -0.60
CA THR A 8 -22.05 -20.56 -1.83
C THR A 8 -22.12 -19.45 -2.87
N VAL A 9 -23.27 -18.78 -3.00
CA VAL A 9 -23.44 -17.63 -3.89
C VAL A 9 -22.58 -16.46 -3.45
N ALA A 10 -22.56 -16.14 -2.15
CA ALA A 10 -21.74 -15.07 -1.60
C ALA A 10 -20.23 -15.33 -1.82
N ARG A 11 -19.76 -16.56 -1.58
CA ARG A 11 -18.36 -16.94 -1.85
C ARG A 11 -18.00 -16.84 -3.32
N HIS A 12 -18.87 -17.30 -4.21
CA HIS A 12 -18.65 -17.18 -5.65
C HIS A 12 -18.56 -15.72 -6.08
N ARG A 13 -19.48 -14.87 -5.59
CA ARG A 13 -19.48 -13.42 -5.88
C ARG A 13 -18.18 -12.75 -5.38
N ALA A 14 -17.75 -13.04 -4.16
CA ALA A 14 -16.51 -12.50 -3.60
C ALA A 14 -15.27 -12.96 -4.41
N ALA A 15 -15.24 -14.22 -4.83
CA ALA A 15 -14.15 -14.73 -5.69
C ALA A 15 -14.12 -14.04 -7.06
N GLN A 16 -15.27 -13.81 -7.66
CA GLN A 16 -15.36 -13.10 -8.95
C GLN A 16 -14.97 -11.62 -8.80
N GLN A 17 -15.39 -10.94 -7.73
CA GLN A 17 -14.98 -9.57 -7.46
C GLN A 17 -13.45 -9.47 -7.34
N ARG A 18 -12.85 -10.39 -6.58
CA ARG A 18 -11.38 -10.45 -6.45
C ARG A 18 -10.72 -10.66 -7.81
N ALA A 19 -11.20 -11.59 -8.63
CA ALA A 19 -10.66 -11.83 -9.97
C ALA A 19 -10.73 -10.58 -10.86
N VAL A 20 -11.84 -9.82 -10.79
CA VAL A 20 -12.00 -8.55 -11.54
C VAL A 20 -10.98 -7.50 -11.06
N LEU A 21 -10.77 -7.35 -9.75
CA LEU A 21 -9.82 -6.39 -9.20
C LEU A 21 -8.37 -6.80 -9.46
N ASP A 22 -8.04 -8.10 -9.39
CA ASP A 22 -6.71 -8.62 -9.71
C ASP A 22 -6.36 -8.40 -11.18
N ALA A 23 -7.29 -8.66 -12.09
CA ALA A 23 -7.13 -8.36 -13.52
C ALA A 23 -6.95 -6.86 -13.78
N ALA A 24 -7.73 -6.02 -13.12
CA ALA A 24 -7.61 -4.58 -13.23
C ALA A 24 -6.23 -4.09 -12.73
N ARG A 25 -5.78 -4.58 -11.57
CA ARG A 25 -4.45 -4.29 -11.01
C ARG A 25 -3.34 -4.69 -11.97
N LYS A 26 -3.39 -5.91 -12.48
CA LYS A 26 -2.43 -6.42 -13.46
C LYS A 26 -2.36 -5.52 -14.70
N LEU A 27 -3.52 -5.18 -15.29
CA LEU A 27 -3.57 -4.32 -16.49
C LEU A 27 -3.06 -2.90 -16.21
N ILE A 28 -3.28 -2.34 -15.00
CA ILE A 28 -2.74 -1.04 -14.59
C ILE A 28 -1.20 -1.12 -14.48
N VAL A 29 -0.67 -2.18 -13.87
CA VAL A 29 0.77 -2.38 -13.72
C VAL A 29 1.43 -2.56 -15.08
N ASP A 30 0.92 -3.47 -15.91
CA ASP A 30 1.42 -3.75 -17.27
C ASP A 30 1.34 -2.50 -18.16
N GLY A 31 0.34 -1.65 -17.95
CA GLY A 31 0.12 -0.39 -18.66
C GLY A 31 0.83 0.83 -18.08
N GLY A 32 1.70 0.66 -17.06
CA GLY A 32 2.43 1.77 -16.42
C GLY A 32 1.52 2.82 -15.78
N GLY A 33 0.39 2.40 -15.22
CA GLY A 33 -0.59 3.28 -14.59
C GLY A 33 -1.76 3.69 -15.49
N LYS A 34 -1.80 3.23 -16.74
CA LYS A 34 -2.96 3.46 -17.62
C LYS A 34 -4.16 2.65 -17.12
N VAL A 35 -5.27 3.34 -16.83
CA VAL A 35 -6.48 2.69 -16.35
C VAL A 35 -7.18 1.95 -17.50
N PRO A 36 -7.39 0.63 -17.40
CA PRO A 36 -8.07 -0.14 -18.42
C PRO A 36 -9.56 0.22 -18.49
N THR A 37 -10.17 -0.08 -19.62
CA THR A 37 -11.63 -0.06 -19.75
C THR A 37 -12.23 -1.30 -19.07
N LEU A 38 -13.51 -1.20 -18.66
CA LEU A 38 -14.22 -2.36 -18.09
C LEU A 38 -14.36 -3.51 -19.10
N ALA A 39 -14.28 -3.22 -20.41
CA ALA A 39 -14.28 -4.24 -21.44
C ALA A 39 -12.96 -5.02 -21.51
N GLU A 40 -11.82 -4.35 -21.34
CA GLU A 40 -10.50 -5.00 -21.25
C GLU A 40 -10.42 -5.89 -20.01
N VAL A 41 -10.90 -5.40 -18.86
CA VAL A 41 -10.96 -6.21 -17.63
C VAL A 41 -11.89 -7.42 -17.82
N ALA A 42 -13.07 -7.24 -18.44
CA ALA A 42 -14.01 -8.33 -18.72
C ALA A 42 -13.36 -9.42 -19.59
N ALA A 43 -12.60 -9.01 -20.62
CA ALA A 43 -11.89 -9.93 -21.51
C ALA A 43 -10.81 -10.72 -20.76
N ASP A 44 -10.03 -10.07 -19.88
CA ASP A 44 -8.96 -10.72 -19.11
C ASP A 44 -9.51 -11.80 -18.16
N VAL A 45 -10.67 -11.55 -17.52
CA VAL A 45 -11.31 -12.51 -16.58
C VAL A 45 -12.27 -13.49 -17.27
N GLY A 46 -12.49 -13.40 -18.59
CA GLY A 46 -13.42 -14.26 -19.31
C GLY A 46 -14.89 -13.98 -18.99
N LEU A 47 -15.26 -12.77 -18.60
CA LEU A 47 -16.62 -12.36 -18.31
C LEU A 47 -17.25 -11.57 -19.47
N ALA A 48 -18.59 -11.62 -19.58
CA ALA A 48 -19.28 -10.67 -20.43
C ALA A 48 -19.11 -9.25 -19.87
N ARG A 49 -18.97 -8.24 -20.74
CA ARG A 49 -18.83 -6.83 -20.34
C ARG A 49 -19.92 -6.38 -19.35
N SER A 50 -21.17 -6.80 -19.57
CA SER A 50 -22.30 -6.49 -18.67
C SER A 50 -22.13 -7.10 -17.27
N SER A 51 -21.45 -8.24 -17.15
CA SER A 51 -21.24 -8.92 -15.87
C SER A 51 -20.22 -8.19 -14.99
N VAL A 52 -19.26 -7.46 -15.57
CA VAL A 52 -18.26 -6.71 -14.80
C VAL A 52 -18.92 -5.58 -13.99
N TYR A 53 -20.01 -5.00 -14.50
CA TYR A 53 -20.77 -3.97 -13.77
C TYR A 53 -21.44 -4.46 -12.47
N LEU A 54 -21.50 -5.77 -12.26
CA LEU A 54 -21.94 -6.34 -10.97
C LEU A 54 -20.91 -6.20 -9.86
N TYR A 55 -19.65 -5.91 -10.21
CA TYR A 55 -18.49 -5.85 -9.31
C TYR A 55 -17.91 -4.45 -9.20
N VAL A 56 -17.83 -3.72 -10.30
CA VAL A 56 -17.32 -2.35 -10.37
C VAL A 56 -18.27 -1.50 -11.22
N SER A 57 -18.74 -0.38 -10.67
CA SER A 57 -19.75 0.47 -11.34
C SER A 57 -19.16 1.37 -12.42
N SER A 58 -17.87 1.71 -12.30
CA SER A 58 -17.14 2.59 -13.21
C SER A 58 -15.63 2.32 -13.16
N ARG A 59 -14.86 2.95 -14.06
CA ARG A 59 -13.39 2.94 -13.99
C ARG A 59 -12.88 3.62 -12.71
N GLU A 60 -13.52 4.69 -12.29
CA GLU A 60 -13.20 5.38 -11.04
C GLU A 60 -13.49 4.48 -9.83
N ASP A 61 -14.67 3.86 -9.74
CA ASP A 61 -15.00 2.92 -8.67
C ASP A 61 -14.02 1.74 -8.62
N MET A 62 -13.58 1.25 -9.77
CA MET A 62 -12.54 0.22 -9.86
C MET A 62 -11.22 0.68 -9.22
N VAL A 63 -10.77 1.90 -9.52
CA VAL A 63 -9.56 2.48 -8.91
C VAL A 63 -9.76 2.70 -7.41
N VAL A 64 -10.91 3.21 -6.97
CA VAL A 64 -11.26 3.37 -5.56
C VAL A 64 -11.19 2.03 -4.81
N GLN A 65 -11.75 0.96 -5.37
CA GLN A 65 -11.71 -0.36 -4.75
C GLN A 65 -10.27 -0.89 -4.63
N LEU A 66 -9.42 -0.66 -5.65
CA LEU A 66 -8.00 -1.03 -5.60
C LEU A 66 -7.21 -0.22 -4.56
N LEU A 67 -7.47 1.08 -4.44
CA LEU A 67 -6.85 1.93 -3.41
C LEU A 67 -7.19 1.44 -2.00
N ARG A 68 -8.45 1.07 -1.77
CA ARG A 68 -8.91 0.55 -0.47
C ARG A 68 -8.23 -0.74 -0.04
N GLU A 69 -7.82 -1.58 -0.97
CA GLU A 69 -7.10 -2.83 -0.65
C GLU A 69 -5.63 -2.60 -0.31
N THR A 70 -5.04 -1.48 -0.76
CA THR A 70 -3.60 -1.24 -0.65
C THR A 70 -3.14 -1.00 0.79
N ILE A 71 -3.83 -0.12 1.53
CA ILE A 71 -3.44 0.24 2.90
C ILE A 71 -3.57 -0.95 3.86
N PRO A 72 -4.70 -1.67 3.92
CA PRO A 72 -4.82 -2.85 4.80
C PRO A 72 -3.79 -3.93 4.48
N ALA A 73 -3.56 -4.24 3.21
CA ALA A 73 -2.58 -5.25 2.82
C ALA A 73 -1.14 -4.87 3.21
N TRP A 74 -0.78 -3.60 3.05
CA TRP A 74 0.51 -3.08 3.50
C TRP A 74 0.64 -3.10 5.03
N LEU A 75 -0.41 -2.72 5.77
CA LEU A 75 -0.40 -2.76 7.24
C LEU A 75 -0.26 -4.19 7.77
N ASP A 76 -0.93 -5.16 7.15
CA ASP A 76 -0.82 -6.58 7.53
C ASP A 76 0.61 -7.09 7.32
N GLU A 77 1.24 -6.78 6.19
CA GLU A 77 2.64 -7.14 5.92
C GLU A 77 3.58 -6.46 6.91
N LEU A 78 3.40 -5.15 7.15
CA LEU A 78 4.20 -4.38 8.10
C LEU A 78 4.09 -4.95 9.51
N ALA A 79 2.87 -5.23 10.00
CA ALA A 79 2.63 -5.80 11.31
C ALA A 79 3.30 -7.18 11.46
N GLY A 80 3.20 -8.02 10.43
CA GLY A 80 3.85 -9.32 10.37
C GLY A 80 5.38 -9.23 10.47
N GLN A 81 5.99 -8.27 9.79
CA GLN A 81 7.44 -8.10 9.82
C GLN A 81 7.92 -7.44 11.12
N ILE A 82 7.22 -6.43 11.64
CA ILE A 82 7.53 -5.79 12.93
C ILE A 82 7.44 -6.81 14.07
N GLY A 83 6.46 -7.72 14.04
CA GLY A 83 6.34 -8.79 15.04
C GLY A 83 7.57 -9.70 15.09
N ARG A 84 8.33 -9.84 14.00
CA ARG A 84 9.58 -10.60 13.92
C ARG A 84 10.82 -9.79 14.30
N ALA A 85 10.78 -8.46 14.18
CA ALA A 85 11.91 -7.57 14.46
C ALA A 85 12.17 -7.33 15.96
N GLY A 86 11.26 -7.76 16.83
CA GLY A 86 11.40 -7.58 18.29
C GLY A 86 10.82 -6.26 18.80
N THR A 87 11.36 -5.76 19.91
CA THR A 87 10.81 -4.59 20.62
C THR A 87 11.63 -3.31 20.46
N ASP A 88 12.83 -3.38 19.88
CA ASP A 88 13.68 -2.22 19.66
C ASP A 88 13.00 -1.25 18.66
N PRO A 89 12.73 0.02 19.05
CA PRO A 89 12.12 1.00 18.17
C PRO A 89 12.92 1.26 16.90
N ALA A 90 14.24 1.24 16.96
CA ALA A 90 15.12 1.49 15.81
C ALA A 90 15.01 0.36 14.77
N ASP A 91 14.92 -0.89 15.23
CA ASP A 91 14.71 -2.04 14.33
C ASP A 91 13.31 -2.04 13.74
N ARG A 92 12.28 -1.70 14.51
CA ARG A 92 10.91 -1.53 14.00
C ARG A 92 10.82 -0.45 12.92
N LEU A 93 11.49 0.69 13.14
CA LEU A 93 11.51 1.77 12.16
C LEU A 93 12.31 1.37 10.90
N ALA A 94 13.38 0.60 11.04
CA ALA A 94 14.11 0.05 9.89
C ALA A 94 13.27 -0.95 9.08
N VAL A 95 12.42 -1.76 9.74
CA VAL A 95 11.44 -2.63 9.07
C VAL A 95 10.38 -1.81 8.34
N TYR A 96 9.84 -0.77 8.99
CA TYR A 96 8.89 0.15 8.35
C TYR A 96 9.46 0.71 7.04
N VAL A 97 10.68 1.21 7.08
CA VAL A 97 11.37 1.76 5.90
C VAL A 97 11.47 0.72 4.79
N ARG A 98 11.87 -0.50 5.10
CA ARG A 98 12.01 -1.56 4.09
C ARG A 98 10.68 -1.91 3.45
N VAL A 99 9.67 -2.23 4.26
CA VAL A 99 8.34 -2.64 3.78
C VAL A 99 7.68 -1.54 2.95
N THR A 100 7.89 -0.28 3.36
CA THR A 100 7.33 0.86 2.62
C THR A 100 8.07 1.10 1.31
N LEU A 101 9.40 0.98 1.29
CA LEU A 101 10.17 1.08 0.04
C LEU A 101 9.76 -0.01 -0.96
N ASP A 102 9.61 -1.26 -0.50
CA ASP A 102 9.18 -2.37 -1.35
C ASP A 102 7.79 -2.14 -1.95
N LEU A 103 6.87 -1.58 -1.17
CA LEU A 103 5.55 -1.17 -1.66
C LEU A 103 5.65 -0.21 -2.87
N PHE A 104 6.57 0.76 -2.81
CA PHE A 104 6.76 1.75 -3.86
C PHE A 104 7.54 1.22 -5.08
N VAL A 105 8.50 0.31 -4.86
CA VAL A 105 9.42 -0.16 -5.92
C VAL A 105 8.90 -1.42 -6.60
N GLU A 106 8.46 -2.42 -5.83
CA GLU A 106 8.11 -3.75 -6.34
C GLU A 106 6.60 -3.94 -6.50
N GLY A 107 5.81 -3.10 -5.82
CA GLY A 107 4.37 -3.24 -5.78
C GLY A 107 3.62 -2.59 -6.93
N SER A 108 2.33 -2.78 -6.92
CA SER A 108 1.40 -2.07 -7.81
C SER A 108 1.16 -0.61 -7.39
N HIS A 109 1.79 -0.15 -6.29
CA HIS A 109 1.49 1.17 -5.69
C HIS A 109 1.77 2.32 -6.65
N GLY A 110 2.97 2.39 -7.24
CA GLY A 110 3.34 3.46 -8.17
C GLY A 110 2.39 3.55 -9.38
N PRO A 111 2.19 2.46 -10.15
CA PRO A 111 1.20 2.42 -11.22
C PRO A 111 -0.23 2.73 -10.76
N LEU A 112 -0.65 2.26 -9.57
CA LEU A 112 -1.98 2.54 -9.04
C LEU A 112 -2.15 4.02 -8.67
N MET A 113 -1.14 4.65 -8.08
CA MET A 113 -1.14 6.10 -7.80
C MET A 113 -1.20 6.92 -9.09
N THR A 114 -0.48 6.51 -10.14
CA THR A 114 -0.59 7.12 -11.47
C THR A 114 -2.00 6.96 -12.05
N ALA A 115 -2.60 5.78 -11.91
CA ALA A 115 -3.97 5.51 -12.32
C ALA A 115 -4.98 6.38 -11.56
N ALA A 116 -4.77 6.58 -10.25
CA ALA A 116 -5.64 7.39 -9.41
C ALA A 116 -5.62 8.88 -9.77
N GLN A 117 -4.51 9.41 -10.27
CA GLN A 117 -4.41 10.79 -10.77
C GLN A 117 -5.37 11.09 -11.93
N ALA A 118 -5.77 10.06 -12.69
CA ALA A 118 -6.78 10.21 -13.75
C ALA A 118 -8.20 10.44 -13.19
N PHE A 119 -8.41 10.22 -11.89
CA PHE A 119 -9.70 10.36 -11.19
C PHE A 119 -9.51 11.17 -9.90
N PRO A 120 -9.52 12.51 -9.98
CA PRO A 120 -9.28 13.37 -8.81
C PRO A 120 -10.21 13.10 -7.62
N GLY A 121 -11.43 12.60 -7.89
CA GLY A 121 -12.38 12.19 -6.85
C GLY A 121 -12.02 10.90 -6.11
N ALA A 122 -11.14 10.07 -6.65
CA ALA A 122 -10.83 8.76 -6.06
C ALA A 122 -10.19 8.89 -4.66
N PHE A 123 -9.34 9.89 -4.43
CA PHE A 123 -8.76 10.15 -3.10
C PHE A 123 -9.74 10.82 -2.13
N ALA A 124 -10.75 11.53 -2.65
CA ALA A 124 -11.79 12.16 -1.84
C ALA A 124 -12.95 11.20 -1.53
N ASP A 125 -12.96 10.00 -2.09
CA ASP A 125 -13.97 8.98 -1.80
C ASP A 125 -13.93 8.61 -0.31
N GLU A 126 -15.09 8.65 0.35
CA GLU A 126 -15.20 8.37 1.79
C GLU A 126 -14.62 7.01 2.17
N ARG A 127 -14.72 6.01 1.30
CA ARG A 127 -14.19 4.66 1.52
C ARG A 127 -12.66 4.66 1.56
N VAL A 128 -12.00 5.47 0.72
CA VAL A 128 -10.54 5.65 0.72
C VAL A 128 -10.11 6.46 1.93
N GLN A 129 -10.85 7.52 2.25
CA GLN A 129 -10.56 8.36 3.43
C GLN A 129 -10.68 7.59 4.75
N GLN A 130 -11.62 6.66 4.87
CA GLN A 130 -11.75 5.80 6.05
C GLN A 130 -10.50 4.94 6.27
N GLU A 131 -9.93 4.34 5.21
CA GLU A 131 -8.68 3.58 5.31
C GLU A 131 -7.49 4.47 5.70
N HIS A 132 -7.40 5.69 5.14
CA HIS A 132 -6.36 6.65 5.51
C HIS A 132 -6.48 7.14 6.96
N ASN A 133 -7.70 7.38 7.44
CA ASN A 133 -7.93 7.81 8.83
C ASN A 133 -7.50 6.75 9.86
N GLY A 134 -7.54 5.46 9.48
CA GLY A 134 -7.05 4.36 10.32
C GLY A 134 -5.53 4.20 10.32
N LEU A 135 -4.83 4.79 9.35
CA LEU A 135 -3.39 4.59 9.14
C LEU A 135 -2.54 5.14 10.30
N GLU A 136 -2.74 6.40 10.70
CA GLU A 136 -1.94 7.02 11.77
C GLU A 136 -2.05 6.28 13.12
N PRO A 137 -3.25 5.95 13.62
CA PRO A 137 -3.37 5.15 14.84
C PRO A 137 -2.71 3.77 14.73
N ALA A 138 -2.80 3.12 13.56
CA ALA A 138 -2.17 1.82 13.35
C ALA A 138 -0.64 1.93 13.37
N LEU A 139 -0.06 2.91 12.67
CA LEU A 139 1.37 3.16 12.68
C LEU A 139 1.89 3.55 14.07
N HIS A 140 1.17 4.38 14.79
CA HIS A 140 1.49 4.72 16.18
C HIS A 140 1.53 3.45 17.06
N THR A 141 0.56 2.56 16.90
CA THR A 141 0.54 1.28 17.64
C THR A 141 1.74 0.39 17.30
N LEU A 142 2.15 0.34 16.02
CA LEU A 142 3.24 -0.52 15.55
C LEU A 142 4.63 0.05 15.88
N LEU A 143 4.82 1.35 15.73
CA LEU A 143 6.14 2.01 15.80
C LEU A 143 6.40 2.71 17.14
N GLY A 144 5.34 3.09 17.87
CA GLY A 144 5.43 3.83 19.13
C GLY A 144 5.69 5.34 18.94
N ASP A 145 5.71 6.07 20.06
CA ASP A 145 5.87 7.53 20.09
C ASP A 145 7.24 8.01 19.59
N ALA A 146 8.29 7.22 19.80
CA ALA A 146 9.65 7.56 19.39
C ALA A 146 9.79 7.82 17.88
N ALA A 147 8.91 7.22 17.07
CA ALA A 147 8.92 7.41 15.62
C ALA A 147 8.10 8.61 15.14
N SER A 148 7.41 9.34 16.00
CA SER A 148 6.44 10.38 15.63
C SER A 148 7.02 11.51 14.78
N LEU A 149 8.25 11.96 15.09
CA LEU A 149 8.95 13.00 14.33
C LEU A 149 9.77 12.41 13.18
N SER A 150 10.43 11.28 13.40
CA SER A 150 11.33 10.66 12.43
C SER A 150 10.57 10.08 11.24
N ARG A 151 9.41 9.47 11.46
CA ARG A 151 8.63 8.81 10.42
C ARG A 151 8.25 9.73 9.24
N PRO A 152 7.66 10.93 9.42
CA PRO A 152 7.32 11.79 8.29
C PRO A 152 8.53 12.22 7.44
N LEU A 153 9.70 12.36 8.06
CA LEU A 153 10.95 12.67 7.36
C LEU A 153 11.44 11.45 6.56
N LEU A 154 11.31 10.26 7.14
CA LEU A 154 11.65 9.01 6.46
C LEU A 154 10.68 8.72 5.30
N ASP A 155 9.38 9.06 5.42
CA ASP A 155 8.41 8.92 4.33
C ASP A 155 8.86 9.70 3.09
N ALA A 156 9.30 10.95 3.26
CA ALA A 156 9.85 11.76 2.18
C ALA A 156 11.14 11.15 1.59
N ALA A 157 12.01 10.60 2.45
CA ALA A 157 13.23 9.94 2.02
C ALA A 157 12.96 8.63 1.28
N ILE A 158 11.97 7.83 1.71
CA ILE A 158 11.52 6.61 1.04
C ILE A 158 10.98 6.91 -0.35
N GLN A 159 10.11 7.92 -0.48
CA GLN A 159 9.59 8.35 -1.78
C GLN A 159 10.72 8.74 -2.72
N ARG A 160 11.68 9.54 -2.24
CA ARG A 160 12.86 9.91 -3.03
C ARG A 160 13.72 8.72 -3.40
N GLY A 161 13.90 7.76 -2.50
CA GLY A 161 14.59 6.50 -2.74
C GLY A 161 13.94 5.67 -3.85
N ALA A 162 12.62 5.52 -3.80
CA ALA A 162 11.85 4.83 -4.84
C ALA A 162 11.97 5.51 -6.21
N GLU A 163 11.95 6.85 -6.26
CA GLU A 163 12.19 7.60 -7.50
C GLU A 163 13.59 7.34 -8.07
N LEU A 164 14.63 7.26 -7.23
CA LEU A 164 16.01 6.95 -7.67
C LEU A 164 16.08 5.56 -8.29
N VAL A 165 15.43 4.57 -7.68
CA VAL A 165 15.35 3.22 -8.27
C VAL A 165 14.64 3.26 -9.62
N ALA A 166 13.46 3.89 -9.70
CA ALA A 166 12.65 3.90 -10.91
C ALA A 166 13.25 4.72 -12.06
N GLN A 167 13.86 5.88 -11.77
CA GLN A 167 14.31 6.84 -12.79
C GLN A 167 15.80 6.71 -13.12
N SER A 168 16.63 6.32 -12.14
CA SER A 168 18.10 6.28 -12.30
C SER A 168 18.65 4.86 -12.29
N GLY A 169 17.80 3.82 -12.10
CA GLY A 169 18.25 2.44 -12.01
C GLY A 169 19.11 2.16 -10.78
N ALA A 170 18.94 2.95 -9.70
CA ALA A 170 19.67 2.70 -8.46
C ALA A 170 19.32 1.31 -7.90
N ASP A 171 20.32 0.63 -7.32
CA ASP A 171 20.11 -0.66 -6.67
C ASP A 171 19.19 -0.50 -5.43
N VAL A 172 18.08 -1.22 -5.42
CA VAL A 172 17.07 -1.15 -4.36
C VAL A 172 17.64 -1.54 -3.01
N GLU A 173 18.54 -2.53 -2.95
CA GLU A 173 19.17 -2.96 -1.70
C GLU A 173 20.12 -1.89 -1.15
N ALA A 174 20.86 -1.20 -2.01
CA ALA A 174 21.71 -0.08 -1.61
C ALA A 174 20.86 1.08 -1.06
N VAL A 175 19.76 1.42 -1.72
CA VAL A 175 18.82 2.46 -1.25
C VAL A 175 18.20 2.06 0.08
N ALA A 176 17.70 0.83 0.21
CA ALA A 176 17.15 0.31 1.46
C ALA A 176 18.15 0.38 2.61
N ALA A 177 19.40 -0.05 2.37
CA ALA A 177 20.44 -0.01 3.39
C ALA A 177 20.77 1.42 3.88
N VAL A 178 20.75 2.42 3.00
CA VAL A 178 20.91 3.83 3.38
C VAL A 178 19.75 4.29 4.24
N LEU A 179 18.52 4.08 3.79
CA LEU A 179 17.31 4.50 4.49
C LEU A 179 17.17 3.83 5.86
N GLN A 180 17.49 2.54 5.98
CA GLN A 180 17.48 1.83 7.26
C GLN A 180 18.53 2.36 8.25
N ARG A 181 19.73 2.75 7.77
CA ARG A 181 20.71 3.44 8.63
C ARG A 181 20.20 4.79 9.11
N MET A 182 19.56 5.57 8.23
CA MET A 182 18.92 6.84 8.62
C MET A 182 17.84 6.61 9.68
N ALA A 183 17.00 5.60 9.52
CA ALA A 183 15.97 5.24 10.47
C ALA A 183 16.55 4.91 11.86
N ARG A 184 17.58 4.08 11.92
CA ARG A 184 18.22 3.75 13.20
C ARG A 184 18.90 4.97 13.83
N ALA A 185 19.59 5.78 13.03
CA ALA A 185 20.29 6.97 13.52
C ALA A 185 19.32 8.05 14.04
N SER A 186 18.13 8.16 13.48
CA SER A 186 17.14 9.17 13.90
C SER A 186 16.60 8.95 15.32
N LEU A 187 16.70 7.72 15.84
CA LEU A 187 16.29 7.39 17.21
C LEU A 187 17.47 7.29 18.20
N ALA A 188 18.72 7.30 17.71
CA ALA A 188 19.91 7.22 18.54
C ALA A 188 20.22 8.56 19.26
N GLY A 189 19.69 9.68 18.77
CA GLY A 189 19.92 11.02 19.34
C GLY A 189 19.14 11.31 20.63
N ASP A 190 18.07 10.60 20.89
CA ASP A 190 17.19 10.86 22.06
C ASP A 190 17.75 10.29 23.39
N LEU A 191 18.87 9.57 23.35
CA LEU A 191 19.48 8.96 24.53
C LEU A 191 20.57 9.83 25.21
N GLU A 192 20.93 10.99 24.67
CA GLU A 192 22.01 11.85 25.19
C GLU A 192 21.56 13.12 25.93
N GLU A 193 20.28 13.42 26.05
CA GLU A 193 19.82 14.47 26.97
C GLU A 193 19.64 13.95 28.39
N SER A 194 20.75 13.57 29.03
CA SER A 194 20.81 13.57 30.50
C SER A 194 20.79 15.02 30.98
N PRO A 195 19.90 15.40 31.91
CA PRO A 195 19.90 16.74 32.46
C PRO A 195 21.22 16.97 33.17
N VAL A 196 21.97 17.99 32.72
CA VAL A 196 23.07 18.58 33.50
C VAL A 196 22.41 19.12 34.77
N GLY A 197 22.60 18.40 35.86
CA GLY A 197 22.15 18.82 37.19
C GLY A 197 22.95 20.08 37.63
N ASP A 198 22.22 21.01 38.16
CA ASP A 198 22.70 22.04 39.06
C ASP A 198 22.92 21.46 40.45
#